data_93c103ec3dc1452b04331a322cfa28d2
#
_entry.id   93c103ec3dc1452b04331a322cfa28d2
#
_cell.length_a   1.000
_cell.length_b   1.000
_cell.length_c   1.000
_cell.angle_alpha   90.00
_cell.angle_beta   90.00
_cell.angle_gamma   90.00
#
_symmetry.space_group_name_H-M   'P 1'
#
loop_
_entity.id
_entity.type
_entity.pdbx_description
1 polymer ?
#
loop_
_entity_poly.entity_id
_entity_poly.type
_entity_poly.pdbx_seq_one_letter_code
_entity_poly.pdbx_strand_id
1 'polypeptide(L)'
;MRKVALFVEGLAEQVFVRDFLIKWYDWDINKVGLACYKLHAGNEYEAPYQHGTVDSENYFQIFNVGNDSSVLSVMLDRADRLHNAGYSLVVGLRDMFSKVYHQKTFQKNNERIIDPELNERFIKSAKEEIEASSKPLELQMHYAIMEVEAWLLGMPKFMEYLQDINDPETDIYHPAEKLKELMEAMGSGYDKHSKDIESIIGNLDKKDYLALYESGRCQSFRKFVDALVG
;
A
#
# COMPACT_ATOMS: atom_id res chain seq x y z
N MET A 1 -0.07 22.51 -8.52
CA MET A 1 0.73 21.58 -7.69
C MET A 1 -0.18 20.91 -6.69
N ARG A 2 -0.27 19.59 -6.75
CA ARG A 2 -1.04 18.76 -5.81
C ARG A 2 -0.11 18.19 -4.76
N LYS A 3 -0.45 18.29 -3.48
CA LYS A 3 0.33 17.69 -2.39
C LYS A 3 -0.48 16.60 -1.71
N VAL A 4 0.09 15.41 -1.62
CA VAL A 4 -0.52 14.21 -1.01
C VAL A 4 0.41 13.66 0.07
N ALA A 5 -0.13 13.38 1.24
CA ALA A 5 0.59 12.65 2.28
C ALA A 5 0.09 11.21 2.34
N LEU A 6 1.01 10.24 2.31
CA LEU A 6 0.70 8.83 2.42
C LEU A 6 1.29 8.28 3.72
N PHE A 7 0.49 7.53 4.43
CA PHE A 7 0.90 6.81 5.63
C PHE A 7 0.78 5.31 5.35
N VAL A 8 1.90 4.61 5.42
CA VAL A 8 1.98 3.18 5.10
C VAL A 8 2.46 2.39 6.31
N GLU A 9 2.08 1.12 6.38
CA GLU A 9 2.37 0.27 7.51
C GLU A 9 3.86 0.02 7.72
N GLY A 10 4.58 -0.32 6.63
CA GLY A 10 5.96 -0.78 6.72
C GLY A 10 6.82 -0.41 5.51
N LEU A 11 7.98 -1.09 5.44
CA LEU A 11 8.96 -0.87 4.38
C LEU A 11 8.44 -1.36 3.01
N ALA A 12 7.78 -2.51 2.98
CA ALA A 12 7.28 -3.09 1.73
C ALA A 12 6.31 -2.16 1.03
N GLU A 13 5.31 -1.65 1.75
CA GLU A 13 4.33 -0.68 1.24
C GLU A 13 5.03 0.62 0.83
N GLN A 14 5.99 1.11 1.62
CA GLN A 14 6.71 2.35 1.28
C GLN A 14 7.47 2.24 -0.03
N VAL A 15 8.22 1.15 -0.21
CA VAL A 15 8.99 0.90 -1.44
C VAL A 15 8.05 0.68 -2.62
N PHE A 16 6.98 -0.10 -2.43
CA PHE A 16 5.98 -0.35 -3.48
C PHE A 16 5.33 0.95 -3.97
N VAL A 17 4.81 1.75 -3.06
CA VAL A 17 4.12 3.01 -3.40
C VAL A 17 5.07 3.99 -4.08
N ARG A 18 6.28 4.13 -3.55
CA ARG A 18 7.32 4.98 -4.16
C ARG A 18 7.61 4.56 -5.60
N ASP A 19 7.90 3.29 -5.81
CA ASP A 19 8.28 2.77 -7.12
C ASP A 19 7.13 2.87 -8.12
N PHE A 20 5.92 2.51 -7.68
CA PHE A 20 4.70 2.70 -8.45
C PHE A 20 4.55 4.15 -8.93
N LEU A 21 4.60 5.13 -8.04
CA LEU A 21 4.43 6.53 -8.38
C LEU A 21 5.49 7.03 -9.37
N ILE A 22 6.76 6.72 -9.14
CA ILE A 22 7.84 7.14 -10.02
C ILE A 22 7.66 6.55 -11.43
N LYS A 23 7.35 5.26 -11.54
CA LYS A 23 7.16 4.57 -12.83
C LYS A 23 5.86 5.00 -13.52
N TRP A 24 4.80 5.23 -12.75
CA TRP A 24 3.53 5.72 -13.30
C TRP A 24 3.71 7.04 -14.05
N TYR A 25 4.51 7.95 -13.52
CA TYR A 25 4.83 9.24 -14.13
C TYR A 25 6.11 9.23 -15.00
N ASP A 26 6.55 8.05 -15.46
CA ASP A 26 7.68 7.88 -16.38
C ASP A 26 9.01 8.51 -15.87
N TRP A 27 9.24 8.51 -14.57
CA TRP A 27 10.41 9.11 -13.92
C TRP A 27 10.55 10.64 -14.14
N ASP A 28 9.50 11.28 -14.63
CA ASP A 28 9.50 12.71 -14.91
C ASP A 28 9.44 13.54 -13.61
N ILE A 29 10.57 14.13 -13.24
CA ILE A 29 10.73 14.94 -12.02
C ILE A 29 9.85 16.21 -12.01
N ASN A 30 9.36 16.66 -13.17
CA ASN A 30 8.44 17.79 -13.23
C ASN A 30 7.00 17.32 -12.88
N LYS A 31 6.65 16.09 -13.22
CA LYS A 31 5.34 15.51 -12.96
C LYS A 31 5.21 14.93 -11.57
N VAL A 32 6.27 14.28 -11.04
CA VAL A 32 6.24 13.66 -9.71
C VAL A 32 7.46 14.00 -8.90
N GLY A 33 7.21 14.52 -7.70
CA GLY A 33 8.18 14.65 -6.62
C GLY A 33 7.75 13.84 -5.43
N LEU A 34 8.67 13.19 -4.75
CA LEU A 34 8.37 12.47 -3.51
C LEU A 34 9.52 12.48 -2.51
N ALA A 35 9.13 12.45 -1.25
CA ALA A 35 10.01 12.29 -0.11
C ALA A 35 9.49 11.18 0.80
N CYS A 36 10.40 10.31 1.26
CA CYS A 36 10.07 9.19 2.14
C CYS A 36 10.62 9.44 3.53
N TYR A 37 9.82 9.08 4.54
CA TYR A 37 10.16 9.22 5.95
C TYR A 37 9.82 7.94 6.70
N LYS A 38 10.60 7.66 7.75
CA LYS A 38 10.27 6.68 8.77
C LYS A 38 9.81 7.41 10.03
N LEU A 39 8.68 7.02 10.58
CA LEU A 39 8.20 7.52 11.87
C LEU A 39 8.72 6.63 12.99
N HIS A 40 9.28 7.23 14.02
CA HIS A 40 9.69 6.52 15.21
C HIS A 40 9.58 7.43 16.44
N ALA A 41 8.88 6.98 17.47
CA ALA A 41 8.68 7.73 18.72
C ALA A 41 8.21 9.19 18.49
N GLY A 42 7.30 9.42 17.53
CA GLY A 42 6.76 10.74 17.17
C GLY A 42 7.65 11.59 16.26
N ASN A 43 8.89 11.19 16.00
CA ASN A 43 9.83 11.90 15.13
C ASN A 43 9.78 11.37 13.70
N GLU A 44 10.18 12.24 12.77
CA GLU A 44 10.32 11.95 11.33
C GLU A 44 11.80 11.81 11.00
N TYR A 45 12.18 10.67 10.45
CA TYR A 45 13.52 10.40 9.96
C TYR A 45 13.46 10.23 8.45
N GLU A 46 14.24 11.03 7.72
CA GLU A 46 14.30 10.95 6.27
C GLU A 46 14.84 9.58 5.82
N ALA A 47 14.13 8.94 4.90
CA ALA A 47 14.56 7.70 4.27
C ALA A 47 15.23 8.01 2.91
N PRO A 48 16.22 7.21 2.44
CA PRO A 48 17.02 7.51 1.26
C PRO A 48 16.28 7.25 -0.06
N TYR A 49 15.01 7.61 -0.16
CA TYR A 49 14.13 7.30 -1.30
C TYR A 49 13.51 8.55 -1.92
N GLN A 50 14.30 9.62 -2.04
CA GLN A 50 13.85 10.88 -2.64
C GLN A 50 13.77 10.78 -4.16
N HIS A 51 12.84 11.53 -4.76
CA HIS A 51 12.74 11.72 -6.22
C HIS A 51 12.08 13.07 -6.51
N GLY A 52 12.57 13.79 -7.54
CA GLY A 52 12.02 15.11 -7.88
C GLY A 52 12.09 16.11 -6.72
N THR A 53 11.19 17.08 -6.71
CA THR A 53 11.15 18.13 -5.69
C THR A 53 9.73 18.45 -5.25
N VAL A 54 9.60 19.29 -4.22
CA VAL A 54 8.30 19.79 -3.75
C VAL A 54 7.57 20.65 -4.80
N ASP A 55 8.26 21.13 -5.82
CA ASP A 55 7.70 21.98 -6.90
C ASP A 55 7.17 21.17 -8.09
N SER A 56 7.30 19.83 -8.07
CA SER A 56 6.71 18.94 -9.06
C SER A 56 5.18 19.08 -9.10
N GLU A 57 4.54 18.82 -10.23
CA GLU A 57 3.08 18.93 -10.40
C GLU A 57 2.32 18.17 -9.32
N ASN A 58 2.78 16.95 -9.00
CA ASN A 58 2.28 16.08 -7.93
C ASN A 58 3.42 15.81 -6.95
N TYR A 59 3.26 16.23 -5.72
CA TYR A 59 4.24 15.99 -4.66
C TYR A 59 3.65 15.05 -3.60
N PHE A 60 4.39 13.97 -3.31
CA PHE A 60 4.00 12.96 -2.34
C PHE A 60 4.98 12.90 -1.17
N GLN A 61 4.47 12.90 0.06
CA GLN A 61 5.24 12.49 1.23
C GLN A 61 4.78 11.13 1.69
N ILE A 62 5.69 10.14 1.78
CA ILE A 62 5.38 8.77 2.15
C ILE A 62 5.98 8.48 3.53
N PHE A 63 5.12 8.29 4.51
CA PHE A 63 5.49 8.03 5.90
C PHE A 63 5.32 6.56 6.24
N ASN A 64 6.43 5.85 6.52
CA ASN A 64 6.41 4.52 7.10
C ASN A 64 6.14 4.63 8.61
N VAL A 65 5.00 4.13 9.05
CA VAL A 65 4.51 4.23 10.44
C VAL A 65 5.13 3.14 11.33
N GLY A 66 5.54 2.03 10.74
CA GLY A 66 6.23 0.93 11.43
C GLY A 66 5.32 -0.11 12.08
N ASN A 67 3.99 0.08 12.04
CA ASN A 67 3.01 -0.94 12.45
C ASN A 67 1.60 -0.68 11.91
N ASP A 68 0.83 -1.74 11.73
CA ASP A 68 -0.51 -1.76 11.16
C ASP A 68 -1.57 -0.97 11.97
N SER A 69 -1.55 -1.11 13.28
CA SER A 69 -2.58 -0.54 14.16
C SER A 69 -2.52 0.99 14.26
N SER A 70 -1.43 1.60 13.84
CA SER A 70 -1.19 3.04 14.02
C SER A 70 -1.41 3.88 12.77
N VAL A 71 -1.61 3.29 11.59
CA VAL A 71 -1.71 4.05 10.32
C VAL A 71 -2.84 5.08 10.41
N LEU A 72 -4.06 4.65 10.75
CA LEU A 72 -5.22 5.54 10.81
C LEU A 72 -5.06 6.61 11.90
N SER A 73 -4.65 6.23 13.11
CA SER A 73 -4.50 7.20 14.20
C SER A 73 -3.43 8.25 13.90
N VAL A 74 -2.27 7.83 13.36
CA VAL A 74 -1.18 8.76 12.99
C VAL A 74 -1.61 9.69 11.85
N MET A 75 -2.36 9.18 10.88
CA MET A 75 -2.94 9.98 9.80
C MET A 75 -3.88 11.07 10.36
N LEU A 76 -4.80 10.70 11.26
CA LEU A 76 -5.73 11.62 11.90
C LEU A 76 -5.02 12.67 12.77
N ASP A 77 -4.03 12.27 13.55
CA ASP A 77 -3.24 13.17 14.41
C ASP A 77 -2.47 14.23 13.60
N ARG A 78 -2.06 13.90 12.39
CA ARG A 78 -1.28 14.79 11.53
C ARG A 78 -2.10 15.61 10.55
N ALA A 79 -3.38 15.31 10.39
CA ALA A 79 -4.26 15.90 9.37
C ALA A 79 -4.27 17.44 9.44
N ASP A 80 -4.43 18.05 10.61
CA ASP A 80 -4.49 19.50 10.76
C ASP A 80 -3.15 20.17 10.37
N ARG A 81 -2.01 19.57 10.75
CA ARG A 81 -0.68 20.08 10.37
C ARG A 81 -0.48 19.99 8.86
N LEU A 82 -0.89 18.89 8.25
CA LEU A 82 -0.79 18.69 6.80
C LEU A 82 -1.70 19.66 6.04
N HIS A 83 -2.92 19.88 6.51
CA HIS A 83 -3.81 20.88 5.95
C HIS A 83 -3.15 22.27 5.94
N ASN A 84 -2.60 22.71 7.07
CA ASN A 84 -1.90 23.98 7.19
C ASN A 84 -0.63 24.09 6.32
N ALA A 85 -0.01 22.94 5.97
CA ALA A 85 1.10 22.85 5.04
C ALA A 85 0.68 22.78 3.56
N GLY A 86 -0.63 22.87 3.28
CA GLY A 86 -1.18 22.93 1.93
C GLY A 86 -1.34 21.57 1.26
N TYR A 87 -1.42 20.47 2.02
CA TYR A 87 -1.81 19.18 1.48
C TYR A 87 -3.30 19.16 1.18
N SER A 88 -3.67 18.55 0.05
CA SER A 88 -5.06 18.42 -0.38
C SER A 88 -5.68 17.07 -0.04
N LEU A 89 -4.84 16.05 0.13
CA LEU A 89 -5.27 14.68 0.38
C LEU A 89 -4.31 13.99 1.33
N VAL A 90 -4.85 13.19 2.25
CA VAL A 90 -4.08 12.26 3.08
C VAL A 90 -4.62 10.85 2.87
N VAL A 91 -3.74 9.92 2.55
CA VAL A 91 -4.06 8.53 2.27
C VAL A 91 -3.35 7.62 3.25
N GLY A 92 -4.08 6.73 3.90
CA GLY A 92 -3.53 5.60 4.65
C GLY A 92 -3.55 4.34 3.78
N LEU A 93 -2.49 3.55 3.84
CA LEU A 93 -2.43 2.21 3.25
C LEU A 93 -1.91 1.22 4.30
N ARG A 94 -2.64 0.14 4.49
CA ARG A 94 -2.23 -0.98 5.33
C ARG A 94 -2.69 -2.31 4.78
N ASP A 95 -2.05 -3.37 5.22
CA ASP A 95 -2.50 -4.72 4.97
C ASP A 95 -3.82 -5.01 5.70
N MET A 96 -4.72 -5.75 5.06
CA MET A 96 -5.93 -6.25 5.70
C MET A 96 -5.57 -7.35 6.71
N PHE A 97 -4.57 -8.18 6.37
CA PHE A 97 -4.11 -9.25 7.23
C PHE A 97 -3.45 -8.68 8.50
N SER A 98 -3.95 -9.12 9.64
CA SER A 98 -3.44 -8.74 10.96
C SER A 98 -3.69 -9.86 11.95
N LYS A 99 -3.05 -9.79 13.12
CA LYS A 99 -3.34 -10.75 14.21
C LYS A 99 -4.82 -10.78 14.58
N VAL A 100 -5.48 -9.61 14.56
CA VAL A 100 -6.92 -9.49 14.85
C VAL A 100 -7.75 -10.14 13.76
N TYR A 101 -7.39 -9.93 12.49
CA TYR A 101 -8.04 -10.58 11.35
C TYR A 101 -7.94 -12.09 11.46
N HIS A 102 -6.74 -12.61 11.66
CA HIS A 102 -6.50 -14.04 11.82
C HIS A 102 -7.32 -14.66 12.98
N GLN A 103 -7.31 -14.02 14.14
CA GLN A 103 -8.09 -14.50 15.28
C GLN A 103 -9.59 -14.56 14.99
N LYS A 104 -10.14 -13.54 14.33
CA LYS A 104 -11.58 -13.50 14.01
C LYS A 104 -11.97 -14.53 12.97
N THR A 105 -11.17 -14.74 11.94
CA THR A 105 -11.47 -15.74 10.89
C THR A 105 -11.29 -17.16 11.40
N PHE A 106 -10.23 -17.44 12.16
CA PHE A 106 -9.97 -18.76 12.73
C PHE A 106 -11.03 -19.16 13.77
N GLN A 107 -11.45 -18.24 14.64
CA GLN A 107 -12.51 -18.49 15.62
C GLN A 107 -13.86 -18.82 14.97
N LYS A 108 -14.17 -18.18 13.81
CA LYS A 108 -15.45 -18.39 13.12
C LYS A 108 -15.52 -19.73 12.39
N ASN A 109 -14.43 -20.15 11.73
CA ASN A 109 -14.45 -21.22 10.73
C ASN A 109 -13.50 -22.38 11.05
N ASN A 110 -12.63 -22.22 12.03
CA ASN A 110 -11.51 -23.14 12.32
C ASN A 110 -10.60 -23.40 11.09
N GLU A 111 -10.60 -22.45 10.14
CA GLU A 111 -9.85 -22.50 8.89
C GLU A 111 -9.23 -21.14 8.60
N ARG A 112 -8.18 -21.12 7.78
CA ARG A 112 -7.53 -19.92 7.27
C ARG A 112 -8.23 -19.48 6.00
N ILE A 113 -9.27 -18.67 6.13
CA ILE A 113 -10.06 -18.17 4.99
C ILE A 113 -10.05 -16.65 4.92
N ILE A 114 -10.16 -16.15 3.71
CA ILE A 114 -10.46 -14.73 3.46
C ILE A 114 -11.95 -14.53 3.72
N ASP A 115 -12.30 -13.60 4.60
CA ASP A 115 -13.70 -13.30 4.96
C ASP A 115 -14.08 -11.91 4.39
N PRO A 116 -14.80 -11.85 3.24
CA PRO A 116 -15.19 -10.58 2.62
C PRO A 116 -16.04 -9.69 3.52
N GLU A 117 -16.92 -10.27 4.35
CA GLU A 117 -17.74 -9.50 5.28
C GLU A 117 -16.89 -8.83 6.38
N LEU A 118 -15.83 -9.52 6.82
CA LEU A 118 -14.88 -8.96 7.76
C LEU A 118 -14.06 -7.84 7.13
N ASN A 119 -13.63 -8.01 5.87
CA ASN A 119 -12.95 -6.97 5.10
C ASN A 119 -13.81 -5.71 5.02
N GLU A 120 -15.08 -5.85 4.62
CA GLU A 120 -16.01 -4.72 4.54
C GLU A 120 -16.21 -4.03 5.89
N ARG A 121 -16.28 -4.79 6.99
CA ARG A 121 -16.42 -4.22 8.35
C ARG A 121 -15.20 -3.40 8.74
N PHE A 122 -13.98 -3.84 8.44
CA PHE A 122 -12.77 -3.05 8.72
C PHE A 122 -12.73 -1.77 7.88
N ILE A 123 -13.04 -1.86 6.59
CA ILE A 123 -13.09 -0.70 5.69
C ILE A 123 -14.14 0.31 6.17
N LYS A 124 -15.34 -0.18 6.49
CA LYS A 124 -16.43 0.66 6.98
C LYS A 124 -16.09 1.33 8.31
N SER A 125 -15.50 0.59 9.26
CA SER A 125 -15.10 1.15 10.55
C SER A 125 -14.08 2.28 10.41
N ALA A 126 -13.09 2.12 9.54
CA ALA A 126 -12.10 3.18 9.27
C ALA A 126 -12.75 4.42 8.63
N LYS A 127 -13.68 4.21 7.71
CA LYS A 127 -14.44 5.31 7.08
C LYS A 127 -15.27 6.09 8.11
N GLU A 128 -15.99 5.38 8.98
CA GLU A 128 -16.79 6.00 10.06
C GLU A 128 -15.90 6.80 11.03
N GLU A 129 -14.71 6.31 11.37
CA GLU A 129 -13.74 7.01 12.22
C GLU A 129 -13.21 8.29 11.54
N ILE A 130 -12.91 8.23 10.25
CA ILE A 130 -12.51 9.40 9.46
C ILE A 130 -13.64 10.44 9.43
N GLU A 131 -14.86 10.03 9.13
CA GLU A 131 -16.02 10.93 9.07
C GLU A 131 -16.29 11.58 10.42
N ALA A 132 -16.19 10.82 11.51
CA ALA A 132 -16.38 11.34 12.87
C ALA A 132 -15.28 12.33 13.30
N SER A 133 -14.08 12.25 12.69
CA SER A 133 -12.96 13.11 13.05
C SER A 133 -13.12 14.56 12.63
N SER A 134 -14.03 14.86 11.69
CA SER A 134 -14.31 16.20 11.18
C SER A 134 -13.09 17.00 10.76
N LYS A 135 -12.09 16.35 10.16
CA LYS A 135 -10.85 17.00 9.73
C LYS A 135 -11.05 17.91 8.51
N PRO A 136 -10.24 18.98 8.35
CA PRO A 136 -10.44 20.01 7.34
C PRO A 136 -9.96 19.64 5.93
N LEU A 137 -9.41 18.44 5.75
CA LEU A 137 -8.94 17.95 4.44
C LEU A 137 -9.45 16.55 4.14
N GLU A 138 -9.35 16.15 2.89
CA GLU A 138 -9.76 14.83 2.44
C GLU A 138 -8.85 13.74 3.01
N LEU A 139 -9.46 12.75 3.66
CA LEU A 139 -8.79 11.60 4.26
C LEU A 139 -9.37 10.32 3.67
N GLN A 140 -8.50 9.44 3.22
CA GLN A 140 -8.90 8.14 2.68
C GLN A 140 -8.06 7.02 3.30
N MET A 141 -8.71 5.94 3.74
CA MET A 141 -8.04 4.74 4.22
C MET A 141 -8.21 3.60 3.23
N HIS A 142 -7.11 3.09 2.71
CA HIS A 142 -7.04 1.97 1.78
C HIS A 142 -6.44 0.74 2.47
N TYR A 143 -6.86 -0.42 1.98
CA TYR A 143 -6.37 -1.70 2.45
C TYR A 143 -5.88 -2.51 1.26
N ALA A 144 -4.65 -3.01 1.32
CA ALA A 144 -4.25 -4.12 0.48
C ALA A 144 -4.98 -5.36 1.02
N ILE A 145 -5.86 -5.96 0.22
CA ILE A 145 -6.63 -7.13 0.66
C ILE A 145 -5.64 -8.29 0.88
N MET A 146 -5.67 -8.78 2.09
CA MET A 146 -4.65 -9.59 2.74
C MET A 146 -3.33 -8.85 2.90
N GLU A 147 -2.50 -8.70 1.89
CA GLU A 147 -1.18 -8.06 1.96
C GLU A 147 -0.85 -7.39 0.61
N VAL A 148 0.06 -6.42 0.61
CA VAL A 148 0.53 -5.75 -0.63
C VAL A 148 1.16 -6.75 -1.62
N GLU A 149 1.65 -7.88 -1.14
CA GLU A 149 2.17 -8.96 -1.97
C GLU A 149 1.09 -9.60 -2.86
N ALA A 150 -0.20 -9.50 -2.52
CA ALA A 150 -1.28 -9.90 -3.43
C ALA A 150 -1.26 -9.06 -4.71
N TRP A 151 -0.96 -7.76 -4.61
CA TRP A 151 -0.84 -6.89 -5.77
C TRP A 151 0.35 -7.29 -6.65
N LEU A 152 1.50 -7.63 -6.04
CA LEU A 152 2.65 -8.15 -6.79
C LEU A 152 2.30 -9.44 -7.52
N LEU A 153 1.69 -10.39 -6.81
CA LEU A 153 1.27 -11.69 -7.38
C LEU A 153 0.23 -11.53 -8.49
N GLY A 154 -0.60 -10.48 -8.45
CA GLY A 154 -1.58 -10.15 -9.49
C GLY A 154 -0.98 -9.60 -10.78
N MET A 155 0.29 -9.21 -10.79
CA MET A 155 0.97 -8.71 -11.99
C MET A 155 1.25 -9.82 -12.99
N PRO A 156 1.23 -9.56 -14.32
CA PRO A 156 1.43 -10.58 -15.35
C PRO A 156 2.67 -11.43 -15.14
N LYS A 157 3.76 -10.79 -14.73
CA LYS A 157 5.06 -11.42 -14.48
C LYS A 157 5.02 -12.57 -13.47
N PHE A 158 4.11 -12.51 -12.49
CA PHE A 158 3.94 -13.54 -11.47
C PHE A 158 2.76 -14.46 -11.76
N MET A 159 1.70 -13.93 -12.39
CA MET A 159 0.49 -14.68 -12.70
C MET A 159 0.73 -15.87 -13.62
N GLU A 160 1.74 -15.84 -14.49
CA GLU A 160 2.11 -16.97 -15.35
C GLU A 160 2.54 -18.24 -14.57
N TYR A 161 2.95 -18.06 -13.31
CA TYR A 161 3.34 -19.15 -12.39
C TYR A 161 2.19 -19.57 -11.45
N LEU A 162 1.04 -18.91 -11.51
CA LEU A 162 -0.09 -19.08 -10.60
C LEU A 162 -1.31 -19.64 -11.35
N GLN A 163 -1.17 -20.87 -11.90
CA GLN A 163 -2.12 -21.47 -12.86
C GLN A 163 -3.57 -21.57 -12.34
N ASP A 164 -3.74 -21.79 -11.02
CA ASP A 164 -5.07 -21.99 -10.38
C ASP A 164 -5.58 -20.74 -9.64
N ILE A 165 -4.88 -19.60 -9.77
CA ILE A 165 -5.22 -18.35 -9.10
C ILE A 165 -5.79 -17.37 -10.13
N ASN A 166 -7.02 -16.89 -9.88
CA ASN A 166 -7.66 -15.87 -10.72
C ASN A 166 -7.45 -14.47 -10.17
N ASP A 167 -7.63 -14.30 -8.87
CA ASP A 167 -7.46 -13.05 -8.15
C ASP A 167 -6.71 -13.30 -6.83
N PRO A 168 -5.43 -12.87 -6.72
CA PRO A 168 -4.65 -13.06 -5.51
C PRO A 168 -5.28 -12.48 -4.24
N GLU A 169 -6.10 -11.43 -4.34
CA GLU A 169 -6.79 -10.83 -3.18
C GLU A 169 -7.87 -11.74 -2.59
N THR A 170 -8.47 -12.59 -3.40
CA THR A 170 -9.55 -13.49 -2.96
C THR A 170 -9.11 -14.94 -2.78
N ASP A 171 -8.06 -15.34 -3.51
CA ASP A 171 -7.68 -16.74 -3.62
C ASP A 171 -6.47 -17.11 -2.74
N ILE A 172 -5.69 -16.10 -2.25
CA ILE A 172 -4.47 -16.34 -1.47
C ILE A 172 -4.58 -15.73 -0.07
N TYR A 173 -4.65 -16.57 0.96
CA TYR A 173 -4.76 -16.14 2.36
C TYR A 173 -3.46 -15.51 2.89
N HIS A 174 -2.29 -16.00 2.50
CA HIS A 174 -0.96 -15.49 2.85
C HIS A 174 -0.15 -15.12 1.61
N PRO A 175 -0.40 -13.97 0.99
CA PRO A 175 0.31 -13.53 -0.21
C PRO A 175 1.82 -13.44 -0.04
N ALA A 176 2.32 -13.00 1.12
CA ALA A 176 3.76 -12.92 1.37
C ALA A 176 4.43 -14.30 1.42
N GLU A 177 3.77 -15.31 2.04
CA GLU A 177 4.26 -16.69 2.04
C GLU A 177 4.26 -17.25 0.61
N LYS A 178 3.20 -16.98 -0.16
CA LYS A 178 3.08 -17.43 -1.55
C LYS A 178 4.13 -16.80 -2.46
N LEU A 179 4.40 -15.50 -2.30
CA LEU A 179 5.46 -14.82 -3.03
C LEU A 179 6.83 -15.42 -2.68
N LYS A 180 7.07 -15.72 -1.41
CA LYS A 180 8.31 -16.38 -0.97
C LYS A 180 8.50 -17.73 -1.64
N GLU A 181 7.49 -18.60 -1.61
CA GLU A 181 7.54 -19.91 -2.30
C GLU A 181 7.85 -19.76 -3.79
N LEU A 182 7.21 -18.79 -4.45
CA LEU A 182 7.44 -18.53 -5.86
C LEU A 182 8.87 -18.06 -6.14
N MET A 183 9.38 -17.11 -5.35
CA MET A 183 10.73 -16.60 -5.50
C MET A 183 11.79 -17.69 -5.26
N GLU A 184 11.58 -18.55 -4.26
CA GLU A 184 12.45 -19.72 -4.01
C GLU A 184 12.45 -20.69 -5.20
N ALA A 185 11.30 -20.97 -5.79
CA ALA A 185 11.18 -21.79 -7.00
C ALA A 185 11.90 -21.18 -8.22
N MET A 186 11.96 -19.86 -8.28
CA MET A 186 12.71 -19.10 -9.31
C MET A 186 14.20 -18.97 -8.99
N GLY A 187 14.70 -19.59 -7.89
CA GLY A 187 16.11 -19.55 -7.48
C GLY A 187 16.52 -18.24 -6.79
N SER A 188 15.55 -17.48 -6.26
CA SER A 188 15.75 -16.24 -5.52
C SER A 188 15.14 -16.34 -4.12
N GLY A 189 15.55 -15.49 -3.19
CA GLY A 189 14.94 -15.39 -1.86
C GLY A 189 13.93 -14.25 -1.77
N TYR A 190 13.03 -14.35 -0.82
CA TYR A 190 12.15 -13.25 -0.39
C TYR A 190 11.92 -13.29 1.11
N ASP A 191 12.16 -12.14 1.76
CA ASP A 191 11.77 -11.87 3.14
C ASP A 191 11.09 -10.50 3.20
N LYS A 192 9.82 -10.48 3.60
CA LYS A 192 8.99 -9.27 3.74
C LYS A 192 9.65 -8.16 4.57
N HIS A 193 10.50 -8.54 5.54
CA HIS A 193 11.16 -7.61 6.44
C HIS A 193 12.56 -7.18 5.99
N SER A 194 13.04 -7.70 4.87
CA SER A 194 14.34 -7.38 4.29
C SER A 194 14.23 -6.43 3.10
N LYS A 195 15.38 -6.08 2.53
CA LYS A 195 15.44 -5.31 1.29
C LYS A 195 15.15 -6.13 0.02
N ASP A 196 14.78 -7.38 0.15
CA ASP A 196 14.47 -8.23 -1.01
C ASP A 196 13.29 -7.66 -1.82
N ILE A 197 12.34 -7.02 -1.12
CA ILE A 197 11.23 -6.30 -1.75
C ILE A 197 11.73 -5.21 -2.72
N GLU A 198 12.83 -4.51 -2.41
CA GLU A 198 13.41 -3.50 -3.29
C GLU A 198 13.89 -4.12 -4.60
N SER A 199 14.48 -5.31 -4.54
CA SER A 199 14.96 -6.04 -5.73
C SER A 199 13.78 -6.51 -6.61
N ILE A 200 12.72 -7.04 -5.99
CA ILE A 200 11.53 -7.50 -6.72
C ILE A 200 10.86 -6.33 -7.43
N ILE A 201 10.58 -5.26 -6.68
CA ILE A 201 9.88 -4.07 -7.19
C ILE A 201 10.74 -3.32 -8.21
N GLY A 202 12.06 -3.25 -8.00
CA GLY A 202 12.99 -2.62 -8.94
C GLY A 202 12.97 -3.25 -10.33
N ASN A 203 12.64 -4.53 -10.43
CA ASN A 203 12.52 -5.27 -11.68
C ASN A 203 11.15 -5.15 -12.37
N LEU A 204 10.17 -4.47 -11.77
CA LEU A 204 8.90 -4.14 -12.40
C LEU A 204 9.07 -2.94 -13.33
N ASP A 205 8.16 -2.78 -14.27
CA ASP A 205 8.07 -1.56 -15.08
C ASP A 205 6.64 -0.98 -15.04
N LYS A 206 6.43 0.17 -15.68
CA LYS A 206 5.12 0.82 -15.76
C LYS A 206 4.03 -0.11 -16.32
N LYS A 207 4.41 -1.02 -17.25
CA LYS A 207 3.43 -1.93 -17.89
C LYS A 207 2.90 -2.95 -16.91
N ASP A 208 3.71 -3.39 -15.92
CA ASP A 208 3.26 -4.32 -14.88
C ASP A 208 2.15 -3.68 -14.04
N TYR A 209 2.34 -2.42 -13.60
CA TYR A 209 1.33 -1.66 -12.85
C TYR A 209 0.07 -1.37 -13.66
N LEU A 210 0.22 -0.96 -14.94
CA LEU A 210 -0.90 -0.71 -15.83
C LEU A 210 -1.70 -1.99 -16.10
N ALA A 211 -1.02 -3.09 -16.38
CA ALA A 211 -1.66 -4.36 -16.64
C ALA A 211 -2.45 -4.87 -15.43
N LEU A 212 -1.91 -4.70 -14.22
CA LEU A 212 -2.64 -5.01 -12.99
C LEU A 212 -3.88 -4.11 -12.84
N TYR A 213 -3.73 -2.80 -13.02
CA TYR A 213 -4.82 -1.83 -12.93
C TYR A 213 -5.96 -2.13 -13.93
N GLU A 214 -5.60 -2.47 -15.19
CA GLU A 214 -6.55 -2.73 -16.27
C GLU A 214 -7.18 -4.13 -16.20
N SER A 215 -6.49 -5.10 -15.59
CA SER A 215 -6.94 -6.51 -15.54
C SER A 215 -8.24 -6.72 -14.78
N GLY A 216 -8.59 -5.80 -13.88
CA GLY A 216 -9.71 -5.94 -12.95
C GLY A 216 -9.45 -6.89 -11.79
N ARG A 217 -8.28 -7.52 -11.73
CA ARG A 217 -7.79 -8.23 -10.55
C ARG A 217 -7.36 -7.23 -9.48
N CYS A 218 -7.28 -7.66 -8.24
CA CYS A 218 -6.82 -6.82 -7.14
C CYS A 218 -7.56 -5.47 -7.10
N GLN A 219 -8.87 -5.52 -6.84
CA GLN A 219 -9.74 -4.35 -6.80
C GLN A 219 -9.28 -3.31 -5.77
N SER A 220 -8.61 -3.73 -4.70
CA SER A 220 -8.04 -2.81 -3.72
C SER A 220 -6.91 -1.98 -4.31
N PHE A 221 -6.04 -2.58 -5.16
CA PHE A 221 -5.02 -1.85 -5.90
C PHE A 221 -5.64 -0.79 -6.82
N ARG A 222 -6.66 -1.16 -7.61
CA ARG A 222 -7.33 -0.22 -8.51
C ARG A 222 -7.89 0.99 -7.77
N LYS A 223 -8.60 0.78 -6.66
CA LYS A 223 -9.12 1.85 -5.81
C LYS A 223 -8.02 2.74 -5.24
N PHE A 224 -6.89 2.14 -4.86
CA PHE A 224 -5.73 2.87 -4.37
C PHE A 224 -5.09 3.75 -5.46
N VAL A 225 -4.94 3.21 -6.67
CA VAL A 225 -4.44 3.97 -7.84
C VAL A 225 -5.36 5.13 -8.16
N ASP A 226 -6.69 4.89 -8.26
CA ASP A 226 -7.69 5.93 -8.55
C ASP A 226 -7.61 7.11 -7.55
N ALA A 227 -7.34 6.84 -6.28
CA ALA A 227 -7.18 7.88 -5.26
C ALA A 227 -5.91 8.72 -5.45
N LEU A 228 -4.82 8.10 -5.93
CA LEU A 228 -3.53 8.76 -6.03
C LEU A 228 -3.31 9.50 -7.35
N VAL A 229 -3.82 8.97 -8.45
CA VAL A 229 -3.49 9.46 -9.80
C VAL A 229 -4.71 9.88 -10.63
N GLY A 230 -5.92 9.71 -10.05
CA GLY A 230 -7.20 10.11 -10.62
C GLY A 230 -7.47 11.61 -10.61
#